data_7400e262a862b2e9dfd1003ce39b53fd
#
_entry.id   7400e262a862b2e9dfd1003ce39b53fd
#
_cell.length_a   1.000
_cell.length_b   1.000
_cell.length_c   1.000
_cell.angle_alpha   90.00
_cell.angle_beta   90.00
_cell.angle_gamma   90.00
#
_symmetry.space_group_name_H-M   'P 1'
#
loop_
_entity.id
_entity.type
_entity.pdbx_description
1 polymer ?
#
loop_
_entity_poly.entity_id
_entity_poly.type
_entity_poly.pdbx_seq_one_letter_code
_entity_poly.pdbx_strand_id
1 'polypeptide(L)'
;LTVLNSIKKGCEIAGIPLIGGETAELPSLVTDNHFDVAGFCVGIVKKKDLIDGKKIKKGDVVVAFPSSGFHSNGYSLVRSIFNKEKHERYIDSILKPTKIYVKEVLNILEAGVNIHGIAHITGGGLSNVDRILPKGLSVAWKDDITKPFVFDLFQKDGNISDEEMEKVFNNGLGLCLIVDPKEVSEVFLQKINMPAIIVGSIE
;
A
#
# COMPACT_ATOMS: atom_id res chain seq x y z
N LEU A 1 15.75 19.27 -8.65
CA LEU A 1 15.04 19.94 -7.53
C LEU A 1 13.64 19.38 -7.31
N THR A 2 12.83 19.13 -8.34
CA THR A 2 11.44 18.63 -8.21
C THR A 2 11.38 17.29 -7.49
N VAL A 3 12.22 16.32 -7.86
CA VAL A 3 12.27 14.98 -7.22
C VAL A 3 12.65 15.10 -5.75
N LEU A 4 13.69 15.88 -5.42
CA LEU A 4 14.12 16.09 -4.04
C LEU A 4 13.03 16.75 -3.18
N ASN A 5 12.31 17.72 -3.73
CA ASN A 5 11.17 18.34 -3.05
C ASN A 5 10.04 17.35 -2.79
N SER A 6 9.79 16.43 -3.72
CA SER A 6 8.79 15.36 -3.55
C SER A 6 9.20 14.38 -2.45
N ILE A 7 10.48 13.99 -2.39
CA ILE A 7 11.02 13.14 -1.32
C ILE A 7 10.89 13.85 0.04
N LYS A 8 11.31 15.12 0.12
CA LYS A 8 11.15 15.93 1.33
C LYS A 8 9.70 15.98 1.79
N LYS A 9 8.77 16.22 0.85
CA LYS A 9 7.33 16.26 1.16
C LYS A 9 6.82 14.92 1.70
N GLY A 10 7.27 13.81 1.13
CA GLY A 10 6.95 12.46 1.62
C GLY A 10 7.43 12.24 3.05
N CYS A 11 8.65 12.64 3.36
CA CYS A 11 9.22 12.57 4.72
C CYS A 11 8.43 13.44 5.72
N GLU A 12 8.06 14.66 5.33
CA GLU A 12 7.23 15.56 6.16
C GLU A 12 5.85 14.93 6.47
N ILE A 13 5.20 14.33 5.47
CA ILE A 13 3.91 13.64 5.66
C ILE A 13 4.07 12.45 6.60
N ALA A 14 5.12 11.66 6.41
CA ALA A 14 5.43 10.52 7.28
C ALA A 14 5.86 10.92 8.70
N GLY A 15 6.27 12.17 8.90
CA GLY A 15 6.78 12.64 10.19
C GLY A 15 8.20 12.16 10.50
N ILE A 16 9.01 11.89 9.47
CA ILE A 16 10.40 11.43 9.58
C ILE A 16 11.36 12.49 9.01
N PRO A 17 12.56 12.67 9.56
CA PRO A 17 13.56 13.57 8.99
C PRO A 17 14.21 12.95 7.74
N LEU A 18 14.45 13.77 6.72
CA LEU A 18 15.37 13.44 5.63
C LEU A 18 16.78 13.83 6.11
N ILE A 19 17.56 12.81 6.49
CA ILE A 19 18.87 13.04 7.16
C ILE A 19 20.05 13.12 6.19
N GLY A 20 19.88 12.75 4.95
CA GLY A 20 20.95 12.79 3.95
C GLY A 20 20.54 12.21 2.62
N GLY A 21 21.45 12.27 1.68
CA GLY A 21 21.30 11.74 0.36
C GLY A 21 22.42 12.23 -0.55
N GLU A 22 22.48 11.72 -1.75
CA GLU A 22 23.44 12.09 -2.77
C GLU A 22 22.78 12.05 -4.15
N THR A 23 23.32 12.81 -5.08
CA THR A 23 22.98 12.73 -6.50
C THR A 23 24.25 12.38 -7.26
N ALA A 24 24.22 11.25 -7.96
CA ALA A 24 25.36 10.78 -8.76
C ALA A 24 24.98 10.71 -10.23
N GLU A 25 25.95 10.99 -11.10
CA GLU A 25 25.85 10.73 -12.53
C GLU A 25 26.41 9.34 -12.82
N LEU A 26 25.62 8.49 -13.47
CA LEU A 26 25.97 7.10 -13.80
C LEU A 26 25.79 6.84 -15.29
N PRO A 27 26.62 7.45 -16.16
CA PRO A 27 26.39 7.44 -17.61
C PRO A 27 26.45 6.05 -18.26
N SER A 28 27.06 5.07 -17.58
CA SER A 28 27.10 3.66 -18.04
C SER A 28 25.89 2.82 -17.60
N LEU A 29 25.09 3.31 -16.66
CA LEU A 29 23.96 2.58 -16.07
C LEU A 29 22.62 3.26 -16.36
N VAL A 30 22.61 4.58 -16.42
CA VAL A 30 21.40 5.39 -16.63
C VAL A 30 21.58 6.15 -17.93
N THR A 31 20.67 5.92 -18.89
CA THR A 31 20.67 6.60 -20.18
C THR A 31 20.17 8.04 -20.05
N ASP A 32 20.49 8.90 -21.02
CA ASP A 32 20.07 10.29 -21.06
C ASP A 32 18.55 10.44 -20.87
N ASN A 33 18.17 11.45 -20.09
CA ASN A 33 16.78 11.75 -19.70
C ASN A 33 16.10 10.70 -18.79
N HIS A 34 16.84 9.76 -18.24
CA HIS A 34 16.35 8.86 -17.21
C HIS A 34 16.99 9.19 -15.86
N PHE A 35 16.31 8.79 -14.79
CA PHE A 35 16.84 8.85 -13.44
C PHE A 35 16.29 7.67 -12.64
N ASP A 36 17.02 7.27 -11.64
CA ASP A 36 16.59 6.29 -10.65
C ASP A 36 16.57 6.91 -9.26
N VAL A 37 15.74 6.40 -8.37
CA VAL A 37 15.63 6.86 -6.99
C VAL A 37 15.69 5.65 -6.06
N ALA A 38 16.73 5.63 -5.23
CA ALA A 38 16.85 4.64 -4.16
C ALA A 38 16.63 5.32 -2.81
N GLY A 39 15.86 4.68 -1.94
CA GLY A 39 15.59 5.13 -0.58
C GLY A 39 16.09 4.12 0.45
N PHE A 40 16.66 4.62 1.55
CA PHE A 40 17.06 3.83 2.69
C PHE A 40 16.47 4.42 3.97
N CYS A 41 15.83 3.61 4.81
CA CYS A 41 15.22 4.06 6.05
C CYS A 41 15.72 3.23 7.22
N VAL A 42 16.07 3.91 8.31
CA VAL A 42 16.45 3.26 9.59
C VAL A 42 15.37 3.54 10.61
N GLY A 43 14.91 2.48 11.29
CA GLY A 43 13.94 2.57 12.37
C GLY A 43 14.39 1.76 13.59
N ILE A 44 13.79 2.06 14.74
CA ILE A 44 14.04 1.34 15.99
C ILE A 44 12.70 0.90 16.56
N VAL A 45 12.61 -0.37 16.97
CA VAL A 45 11.46 -0.92 17.68
C VAL A 45 11.94 -1.72 18.90
N LYS A 46 11.23 -1.63 20.02
CA LYS A 46 11.51 -2.50 21.17
C LYS A 46 11.13 -3.95 20.80
N LYS A 47 11.97 -4.92 21.18
CA LYS A 47 11.73 -6.34 20.86
C LYS A 47 10.34 -6.84 21.25
N LYS A 48 9.79 -6.35 22.37
CA LYS A 48 8.45 -6.71 22.86
C LYS A 48 7.31 -6.16 22.00
N ASP A 49 7.57 -5.08 21.25
CA ASP A 49 6.58 -4.35 20.43
C ASP A 49 6.70 -4.72 18.92
N LEU A 50 7.54 -5.72 18.61
CA LEU A 50 7.73 -6.19 17.24
C LEU A 50 6.46 -6.87 16.71
N ILE A 51 5.98 -6.42 15.56
CA ILE A 51 4.87 -7.03 14.83
C ILE A 51 5.45 -7.89 13.71
N ASP A 52 5.52 -9.20 13.94
CA ASP A 52 6.16 -10.18 13.04
C ASP A 52 5.20 -11.24 12.47
N GLY A 53 3.89 -11.02 12.63
CA GLY A 53 2.84 -11.93 12.15
C GLY A 53 2.60 -13.17 13.03
N LYS A 54 3.44 -13.48 14.00
CA LYS A 54 3.31 -14.70 14.83
C LYS A 54 2.07 -14.74 15.70
N LYS A 55 1.45 -13.58 15.97
CA LYS A 55 0.21 -13.49 16.75
C LYS A 55 -1.04 -13.72 15.91
N ILE A 56 -0.90 -13.75 14.58
CA ILE A 56 -2.04 -13.97 13.67
C ILE A 56 -2.61 -15.35 13.92
N LYS A 57 -3.92 -15.43 14.07
CA LYS A 57 -4.66 -16.65 14.38
C LYS A 57 -5.97 -16.71 13.60
N LYS A 58 -6.51 -17.91 13.46
CA LYS A 58 -7.87 -18.12 12.93
C LYS A 58 -8.89 -17.29 13.70
N GLY A 59 -9.79 -16.63 12.96
CA GLY A 59 -10.80 -15.72 13.49
C GLY A 59 -10.38 -14.26 13.58
N ASP A 60 -9.11 -13.92 13.36
CA ASP A 60 -8.69 -12.53 13.19
C ASP A 60 -9.33 -11.93 11.94
N VAL A 61 -9.48 -10.61 11.90
CA VAL A 61 -10.03 -9.89 10.76
C VAL A 61 -8.97 -9.06 10.06
N VAL A 62 -9.14 -8.93 8.74
CA VAL A 62 -8.30 -8.08 7.89
C VAL A 62 -8.99 -6.74 7.72
N VAL A 63 -8.40 -5.69 8.28
CA VAL A 63 -8.85 -4.31 8.15
C VAL A 63 -7.94 -3.61 7.12
N ALA A 64 -8.53 -3.09 6.04
CA ALA A 64 -7.79 -2.45 4.98
C ALA A 64 -8.01 -0.94 4.94
N PHE A 65 -6.95 -0.23 4.59
CA PHE A 65 -6.96 1.18 4.23
C PHE A 65 -6.94 1.31 2.71
N PRO A 66 -7.79 2.18 2.13
CA PRO A 66 -7.89 2.33 0.68
C PRO A 66 -6.59 2.90 0.09
N SER A 67 -6.24 2.43 -1.09
CA SER A 67 -5.21 3.04 -1.91
C SER A 67 -5.71 4.34 -2.54
N SER A 68 -4.78 5.18 -2.99
CA SER A 68 -5.10 6.38 -3.76
C SER A 68 -5.28 6.09 -5.27
N GLY A 69 -4.90 4.91 -5.72
CA GLY A 69 -4.86 4.46 -7.11
C GLY A 69 -3.83 3.33 -7.26
N PHE A 70 -3.14 3.27 -8.38
CA PHE A 70 -2.14 2.22 -8.66
C PHE A 70 -0.97 2.20 -7.68
N HIS A 71 -0.75 3.29 -6.95
CA HIS A 71 0.45 3.53 -6.17
C HIS A 71 1.69 3.51 -7.06
N SER A 72 2.69 2.68 -6.74
CA SER A 72 3.95 2.60 -7.49
C SER A 72 4.14 1.28 -8.23
N ASN A 73 3.06 0.50 -8.44
CA ASN A 73 3.13 -0.83 -9.03
C ASN A 73 2.26 -0.95 -10.27
N GLY A 74 2.63 -1.88 -11.16
CA GLY A 74 1.88 -2.18 -12.38
C GLY A 74 2.07 -1.18 -13.52
N TYR A 75 2.97 -0.20 -13.41
CA TYR A 75 3.13 0.85 -14.43
C TYR A 75 3.66 0.35 -15.78
N SER A 76 4.30 -0.80 -15.84
CA SER A 76 4.64 -1.42 -17.13
C SER A 76 3.37 -1.79 -17.91
N LEU A 77 2.40 -2.39 -17.21
CA LEU A 77 1.10 -2.73 -17.80
C LEU A 77 0.28 -1.46 -18.09
N VAL A 78 0.25 -0.49 -17.15
CA VAL A 78 -0.42 0.80 -17.37
C VAL A 78 0.14 1.49 -18.62
N ARG A 79 1.47 1.54 -18.82
CA ARG A 79 2.08 2.17 -20.01
C ARG A 79 1.76 1.42 -21.30
N SER A 80 1.65 0.09 -21.28
CA SER A 80 1.31 -0.68 -22.50
C SER A 80 -0.13 -0.45 -22.96
N ILE A 81 -1.03 -0.07 -22.04
CA ILE A 81 -2.44 0.19 -22.31
C ILE A 81 -2.70 1.68 -22.54
N PHE A 82 -1.84 2.55 -21.99
CA PHE A 82 -2.06 4.00 -22.02
C PHE A 82 -2.21 4.53 -23.44
N ASN A 83 -3.35 5.15 -23.69
CA ASN A 83 -3.65 5.89 -24.92
C ASN A 83 -3.92 7.35 -24.55
N LYS A 84 -3.18 8.27 -25.15
CA LYS A 84 -3.25 9.70 -24.82
C LYS A 84 -4.66 10.27 -25.00
N GLU A 85 -5.34 9.97 -26.12
CA GLU A 85 -6.65 10.51 -26.42
C GLU A 85 -7.70 10.08 -25.40
N LYS A 86 -7.61 8.83 -24.90
CA LYS A 86 -8.55 8.27 -23.93
C LYS A 86 -8.22 8.62 -22.49
N HIS A 87 -6.92 8.59 -22.11
CA HIS A 87 -6.49 8.53 -20.72
C HIS A 87 -5.91 9.83 -20.18
N GLU A 88 -5.50 10.79 -21.06
CA GLU A 88 -4.85 12.03 -20.62
C GLU A 88 -5.71 12.83 -19.61
N ARG A 89 -7.01 12.85 -19.80
CA ARG A 89 -7.96 13.50 -18.86
C ARG A 89 -7.96 12.87 -17.45
N TYR A 90 -7.42 11.68 -17.28
CA TYR A 90 -7.35 10.97 -16.01
C TYR A 90 -5.92 10.91 -15.45
N ILE A 91 -4.98 11.66 -16.04
CA ILE A 91 -3.56 11.57 -15.72
C ILE A 91 -3.28 11.80 -14.22
N ASP A 92 -3.99 12.74 -13.59
CA ASP A 92 -3.85 13.01 -12.15
C ASP A 92 -4.31 11.83 -11.28
N SER A 93 -5.28 11.05 -11.74
CA SER A 93 -5.74 9.84 -11.05
C SER A 93 -4.80 8.67 -11.30
N ILE A 94 -4.23 8.56 -12.50
CA ILE A 94 -3.28 7.52 -12.90
C ILE A 94 -1.97 7.71 -12.14
N LEU A 95 -1.46 8.95 -12.06
CA LEU A 95 -0.19 9.29 -11.42
C LEU A 95 -0.33 9.70 -9.95
N LYS A 96 -1.45 9.41 -9.33
CA LYS A 96 -1.67 9.78 -7.93
C LYS A 96 -0.62 9.13 -7.02
N PRO A 97 0.07 9.93 -6.18
CA PRO A 97 1.14 9.40 -5.33
C PRO A 97 0.68 8.28 -4.42
N THR A 98 1.57 7.36 -4.13
CA THR A 98 1.36 6.32 -3.10
C THR A 98 0.97 6.98 -1.78
N LYS A 99 -0.13 6.51 -1.20
CA LYS A 99 -0.61 7.00 0.08
C LYS A 99 0.34 6.60 1.21
N ILE A 100 0.61 7.53 2.11
CA ILE A 100 1.48 7.33 3.27
C ILE A 100 0.59 7.02 4.47
N TYR A 101 0.80 5.87 5.13
CA TYR A 101 -0.04 5.35 6.22
C TYR A 101 0.63 5.45 7.60
N VAL A 102 1.81 6.05 7.67
CA VAL A 102 2.66 6.01 8.87
C VAL A 102 1.96 6.58 10.10
N LYS A 103 1.37 7.78 9.99
CA LYS A 103 0.71 8.44 11.12
C LYS A 103 -0.51 7.68 11.60
N GLU A 104 -1.28 7.14 10.68
CA GLU A 104 -2.48 6.36 10.99
C GLU A 104 -2.14 5.09 11.76
N VAL A 105 -1.11 4.36 11.30
CA VAL A 105 -0.64 3.15 11.99
C VAL A 105 -0.08 3.49 13.37
N LEU A 106 0.72 4.54 13.49
CA LEU A 106 1.26 4.98 14.77
C LEU A 106 0.15 5.38 15.75
N ASN A 107 -0.85 6.13 15.30
CA ASN A 107 -1.99 6.53 16.14
C ASN A 107 -2.78 5.32 16.65
N ILE A 108 -2.94 4.28 15.82
CA ILE A 108 -3.60 3.02 16.20
C ILE A 108 -2.79 2.30 17.28
N LEU A 109 -1.47 2.22 17.10
CA LEU A 109 -0.56 1.60 18.08
C LEU A 109 -0.54 2.37 19.40
N GLU A 110 -0.49 3.71 19.35
CA GLU A 110 -0.54 4.59 20.52
C GLU A 110 -1.88 4.48 21.27
N ALA A 111 -2.96 4.17 20.54
CA ALA A 111 -4.26 3.88 21.14
C ALA A 111 -4.31 2.54 21.88
N GLY A 112 -3.24 1.74 21.82
CA GLY A 112 -3.13 0.45 22.49
C GLY A 112 -3.77 -0.71 21.74
N VAL A 113 -4.12 -0.53 20.47
CA VAL A 113 -4.67 -1.61 19.63
C VAL A 113 -3.60 -2.68 19.41
N ASN A 114 -3.95 -3.94 19.68
CA ASN A 114 -3.04 -5.06 19.49
C ASN A 114 -3.08 -5.54 18.03
N ILE A 115 -2.16 -5.01 17.23
CA ILE A 115 -2.02 -5.41 15.83
C ILE A 115 -1.21 -6.71 15.75
N HIS A 116 -1.78 -7.74 15.10
CA HIS A 116 -1.13 -9.03 14.92
C HIS A 116 -0.24 -9.09 13.68
N GLY A 117 -0.60 -8.34 12.62
CA GLY A 117 0.17 -8.25 11.38
C GLY A 117 -0.11 -7.00 10.59
N ILE A 118 0.86 -6.56 9.79
CA ILE A 118 0.75 -5.40 8.89
C ILE A 118 1.31 -5.80 7.52
N ALA A 119 0.53 -5.59 6.46
CA ALA A 119 0.96 -5.78 5.09
C ALA A 119 0.73 -4.53 4.25
N HIS A 120 1.78 -3.95 3.70
CA HIS A 120 1.67 -2.92 2.66
C HIS A 120 1.42 -3.60 1.32
N ILE A 121 0.33 -3.24 0.65
CA ILE A 121 -0.06 -3.86 -0.61
C ILE A 121 0.68 -3.18 -1.76
N THR A 122 1.58 -3.94 -2.38
CA THR A 122 2.47 -3.50 -3.45
C THR A 122 2.37 -4.42 -4.66
N GLY A 123 3.44 -4.64 -5.41
CA GLY A 123 3.49 -5.66 -6.46
C GLY A 123 3.21 -7.05 -5.90
N GLY A 124 2.34 -7.80 -6.54
CA GLY A 124 1.79 -9.06 -6.03
C GLY A 124 0.42 -8.94 -5.37
N GLY A 125 -0.13 -7.70 -5.28
CA GLY A 125 -1.49 -7.46 -4.82
C GLY A 125 -1.78 -8.06 -3.44
N LEU A 126 -2.91 -8.74 -3.31
CA LEU A 126 -3.38 -9.32 -2.04
C LEU A 126 -2.45 -10.41 -1.49
N SER A 127 -1.63 -11.05 -2.33
CA SER A 127 -0.64 -12.05 -1.87
C SER A 127 0.42 -11.47 -0.91
N ASN A 128 0.50 -10.14 -0.80
CA ASN A 128 1.35 -9.50 0.21
C ASN A 128 0.86 -9.81 1.64
N VAL A 129 -0.43 -10.05 1.83
CA VAL A 129 -0.98 -10.49 3.12
C VAL A 129 -0.56 -11.92 3.42
N ASP A 130 -0.59 -12.81 2.42
CA ASP A 130 -0.21 -14.21 2.60
C ASP A 130 1.24 -14.38 3.10
N ARG A 131 2.14 -13.45 2.73
CA ARG A 131 3.55 -13.48 3.14
C ARG A 131 3.77 -13.34 4.65
N ILE A 132 2.82 -12.75 5.36
CA ILE A 132 2.92 -12.53 6.81
C ILE A 132 2.11 -13.53 7.61
N LEU A 133 1.36 -14.44 6.96
CA LEU A 133 0.54 -15.43 7.64
C LEU A 133 1.40 -16.59 8.16
N PRO A 134 1.13 -17.10 9.36
CA PRO A 134 1.63 -18.40 9.80
C PRO A 134 1.19 -19.52 8.87
N LYS A 135 2.01 -20.58 8.78
CA LYS A 135 1.70 -21.76 7.95
C LYS A 135 0.33 -22.34 8.29
N GLY A 136 -0.45 -22.64 7.27
CA GLY A 136 -1.76 -23.27 7.39
C GLY A 136 -2.91 -22.30 7.64
N LEU A 137 -2.64 -20.99 7.65
CA LEU A 137 -3.66 -19.95 7.64
C LEU A 137 -3.81 -19.33 6.25
N SER A 138 -5.00 -18.90 5.93
CA SER A 138 -5.37 -18.21 4.69
C SER A 138 -6.33 -17.06 4.98
N VAL A 139 -6.58 -16.21 4.00
CA VAL A 139 -7.57 -15.13 4.10
C VAL A 139 -8.81 -15.52 3.30
N ALA A 140 -9.96 -15.50 3.96
CA ALA A 140 -11.26 -15.44 3.29
C ALA A 140 -11.60 -14.00 2.97
N TRP A 141 -11.37 -13.61 1.72
CA TRP A 141 -11.64 -12.25 1.24
C TRP A 141 -13.13 -12.02 1.02
N LYS A 142 -13.58 -10.77 1.18
CA LYS A 142 -14.93 -10.33 0.79
C LYS A 142 -14.94 -9.91 -0.68
N ASP A 143 -16.09 -10.10 -1.33
CA ASP A 143 -16.26 -9.82 -2.77
C ASP A 143 -16.52 -8.32 -3.09
N ASP A 144 -16.94 -7.53 -2.10
CA ASP A 144 -17.45 -6.16 -2.28
C ASP A 144 -16.41 -5.05 -1.99
N ILE A 145 -15.16 -5.28 -2.35
CA ILE A 145 -14.09 -4.31 -2.13
C ILE A 145 -14.19 -3.17 -3.16
N THR A 146 -14.53 -1.98 -2.68
CA THR A 146 -14.59 -0.78 -3.52
C THR A 146 -13.18 -0.34 -3.93
N LYS A 147 -12.95 -0.18 -5.23
CA LYS A 147 -11.68 0.26 -5.79
C LYS A 147 -11.81 1.57 -6.58
N PRO A 148 -10.75 2.41 -6.67
CA PRO A 148 -10.72 3.57 -7.53
C PRO A 148 -11.03 3.22 -8.98
N PHE A 149 -11.81 4.06 -9.67
CA PHE A 149 -12.30 3.83 -11.03
C PHE A 149 -11.20 3.55 -12.07
N VAL A 150 -9.98 3.99 -11.82
CA VAL A 150 -8.84 3.78 -12.74
C VAL A 150 -8.51 2.30 -12.93
N PHE A 151 -8.81 1.45 -11.94
CA PHE A 151 -8.62 0.00 -12.08
C PHE A 151 -9.60 -0.57 -13.11
N ASP A 152 -10.88 -0.24 -13.01
CA ASP A 152 -11.90 -0.72 -13.94
C ASP A 152 -11.68 -0.16 -15.36
N LEU A 153 -11.24 1.11 -15.44
CA LEU A 153 -10.89 1.75 -16.71
C LEU A 153 -9.78 0.98 -17.42
N PHE A 154 -8.66 0.71 -16.74
CA PHE A 154 -7.52 0.03 -17.34
C PHE A 154 -7.76 -1.45 -17.55
N GLN A 155 -8.49 -2.11 -16.67
CA GLN A 155 -8.92 -3.49 -16.85
C GLN A 155 -9.72 -3.66 -18.14
N LYS A 156 -10.72 -2.78 -18.35
CA LYS A 156 -11.57 -2.79 -19.54
C LYS A 156 -10.78 -2.46 -20.81
N ASP A 157 -10.01 -1.37 -20.80
CA ASP A 157 -9.31 -0.90 -22.00
C ASP A 157 -8.13 -1.80 -22.38
N GLY A 158 -7.54 -2.51 -21.43
CA GLY A 158 -6.49 -3.50 -21.64
C GLY A 158 -7.00 -4.93 -21.81
N ASN A 159 -8.31 -5.17 -21.66
CA ASN A 159 -8.90 -6.52 -21.62
C ASN A 159 -8.14 -7.45 -20.65
N ILE A 160 -7.85 -6.94 -19.42
CA ILE A 160 -7.07 -7.65 -18.41
C ILE A 160 -8.00 -8.59 -17.64
N SER A 161 -7.59 -9.83 -17.42
CA SER A 161 -8.34 -10.78 -16.59
C SER A 161 -8.33 -10.35 -15.10
N ASP A 162 -9.33 -10.82 -14.35
CA ASP A 162 -9.40 -10.55 -12.90
C ASP A 162 -8.16 -11.11 -12.19
N GLU A 163 -7.71 -12.31 -12.58
CA GLU A 163 -6.51 -12.93 -12.04
C GLU A 163 -5.24 -12.06 -12.23
N GLU A 164 -5.07 -11.47 -13.42
CA GLU A 164 -3.92 -10.58 -13.68
C GLU A 164 -4.07 -9.26 -12.93
N MET A 165 -5.28 -8.71 -12.79
CA MET A 165 -5.53 -7.54 -11.96
C MET A 165 -5.15 -7.79 -10.49
N GLU A 166 -5.51 -8.93 -9.93
CA GLU A 166 -5.18 -9.31 -8.56
C GLU A 166 -3.67 -9.50 -8.35
N LYS A 167 -3.00 -10.04 -9.37
CA LYS A 167 -1.56 -10.30 -9.31
C LYS A 167 -0.71 -9.03 -9.44
N VAL A 168 -1.15 -8.07 -10.26
CA VAL A 168 -0.35 -6.89 -10.62
C VAL A 168 -0.65 -5.70 -9.71
N PHE A 169 -1.92 -5.49 -9.37
CA PHE A 169 -2.40 -4.27 -8.73
C PHE A 169 -2.84 -4.49 -7.28
N ASN A 170 -2.88 -3.40 -6.54
CA ASN A 170 -3.41 -3.37 -5.17
C ASN A 170 -4.96 -3.42 -5.11
N ASN A 171 -5.64 -3.29 -6.24
CA ASN A 171 -7.10 -3.32 -6.37
C ASN A 171 -7.87 -2.47 -5.34
N GLY A 172 -7.35 -1.29 -5.02
CA GLY A 172 -7.98 -0.36 -4.09
C GLY A 172 -7.54 -0.50 -2.65
N LEU A 173 -6.78 -1.52 -2.30
CA LEU A 173 -6.25 -1.75 -0.96
C LEU A 173 -4.79 -1.34 -0.88
N GLY A 174 -4.46 -0.39 0.00
CA GLY A 174 -3.09 0.10 0.10
C GLY A 174 -2.32 -0.48 1.27
N LEU A 175 -2.98 -0.66 2.41
CA LEU A 175 -2.41 -1.27 3.62
C LEU A 175 -3.45 -2.15 4.29
N CYS A 176 -3.04 -3.33 4.78
CA CYS A 176 -3.88 -4.22 5.57
C CYS A 176 -3.30 -4.39 6.97
N LEU A 177 -4.16 -4.31 7.98
CA LEU A 177 -3.88 -4.68 9.35
C LEU A 177 -4.64 -5.98 9.67
N ILE A 178 -4.00 -6.88 10.40
CA ILE A 178 -4.64 -8.08 10.93
C ILE A 178 -4.77 -7.90 12.44
N VAL A 179 -6.00 -7.96 12.94
CA VAL A 179 -6.34 -7.70 14.35
C VAL A 179 -7.41 -8.69 14.87
N ASP A 180 -7.47 -8.85 16.19
CA ASP A 180 -8.61 -9.55 16.82
C ASP A 180 -9.90 -8.75 16.52
N PRO A 181 -11.02 -9.40 16.17
CA PRO A 181 -12.30 -8.71 15.93
C PRO A 181 -12.74 -7.76 17.04
N LYS A 182 -12.36 -8.03 18.29
CA LYS A 182 -12.65 -7.18 19.45
C LYS A 182 -11.95 -5.82 19.40
N GLU A 183 -10.84 -5.73 18.68
CA GLU A 183 -10.10 -4.47 18.50
C GLU A 183 -10.80 -3.53 17.53
N VAL A 184 -11.66 -4.05 16.63
CA VAL A 184 -12.42 -3.27 15.65
C VAL A 184 -13.64 -2.65 16.32
N SER A 185 -13.41 -1.72 17.22
CA SER A 185 -14.44 -0.95 17.91
C SER A 185 -14.68 0.39 17.22
N GLU A 186 -15.77 1.09 17.59
CA GLU A 186 -15.99 2.48 17.17
C GLU A 186 -14.80 3.38 17.53
N VAL A 187 -14.11 3.10 18.63
CA VAL A 187 -12.91 3.82 19.07
C VAL A 187 -11.75 3.62 18.08
N PHE A 188 -11.58 2.41 17.54
CA PHE A 188 -10.62 2.13 16.48
C PHE A 188 -10.94 2.98 15.24
N LEU A 189 -12.19 2.96 14.78
CA LEU A 189 -12.62 3.70 13.59
C LEU A 189 -12.57 5.23 13.79
N GLN A 190 -12.83 5.74 15.00
CA GLN A 190 -12.76 7.17 15.33
C GLN A 190 -11.33 7.71 15.41
N LYS A 191 -10.35 6.87 15.76
CA LYS A 191 -8.93 7.28 15.86
C LYS A 191 -8.18 7.24 14.53
N ILE A 192 -8.80 6.65 13.51
CA ILE A 192 -8.25 6.60 12.18
C ILE A 192 -8.79 7.80 11.39
N ASN A 193 -7.91 8.71 11.01
CA ASN A 193 -8.27 9.88 10.19
C ASN A 193 -8.39 9.52 8.70
N MET A 194 -8.81 8.28 8.39
CA MET A 194 -9.06 7.82 7.04
C MET A 194 -10.04 6.63 7.03
N PRO A 195 -10.77 6.41 5.93
CA PRO A 195 -11.65 5.25 5.80
C PRO A 195 -10.87 3.95 6.03
N ALA A 196 -11.47 3.04 6.79
CA ALA A 196 -10.99 1.68 6.95
C ALA A 196 -12.17 0.71 6.85
N ILE A 197 -11.95 -0.42 6.21
CA ILE A 197 -13.01 -1.42 5.98
C ILE A 197 -12.50 -2.81 6.35
N ILE A 198 -13.39 -3.66 6.86
CA ILE A 198 -13.08 -5.07 7.03
C ILE A 198 -13.26 -5.77 5.69
N VAL A 199 -12.18 -6.29 5.15
CA VAL A 199 -12.10 -6.90 3.79
C VAL A 199 -11.96 -8.42 3.82
N GLY A 200 -11.81 -9.03 4.98
CA GLY A 200 -11.68 -10.48 5.11
C GLY A 200 -11.50 -10.94 6.54
N SER A 201 -11.36 -12.25 6.69
CA SER A 201 -11.05 -12.93 7.95
C SER A 201 -10.01 -14.02 7.77
N ILE A 202 -9.29 -14.35 8.84
CA ILE A 202 -8.28 -15.41 8.84
C ILE A 202 -8.93 -16.76 9.14
N GLU A 203 -8.65 -17.74 8.29
CA GLU A 203 -9.15 -19.11 8.39
C GLU A 203 -8.05 -20.14 8.66
#